data_65302649529b443afeba37ebb6bab381
#
_entry.id   65302649529b443afeba37ebb6bab381
#
_cell.length_a   1.000
_cell.length_b   1.000
_cell.length_c   1.000
_cell.angle_alpha   90.00
_cell.angle_beta   90.00
_cell.angle_gamma   90.00
#
_symmetry.space_group_name_H-M   'P 1'
#
loop_
_entity.id
_entity.type
_entity.pdbx_description
1 polymer ?
#
loop_
_entity_poly.entity_id
_entity_poly.type
_entity_poly.pdbx_seq_one_letter_code
_entity_poly.pdbx_strand_id
1 'polypeptide(L)'
;AELDQIAPFAREKFANDIDFQVALFASVEQGVGQTGAKLSASLVDWGTEFCRRALSASPDAAWWNTPLEGAADARNPWAFQPRGCADGQRARLLSSHPLGERLTGTLRSRPFALPAQLSFYLAGHHGEPERPPHQRNVVRLRAADSGAVLAEAFPPRNDVAQRIIWNLAAHAGTQGYMEATDGDAADAWAWLAFGRFEPAVVSLPAVAPGDMARRQQTAAELAGRLKLPVLAQVQEIALRPEFDAEARAAAARALAVLDRETAAKMLSPALTNTAQPMALRVGIGEALIETDLPQARAQVLVAMK
;
A
#
# COMPACT_ATOMS: atom_id res chain seq x y z
N ALA A 1 13.74 -10.47 -31.71
CA ALA A 1 14.22 -11.83 -31.41
C ALA A 1 14.82 -11.93 -29.98
N GLU A 2 15.82 -11.11 -29.63
CA GLU A 2 16.45 -11.21 -28.29
C GLU A 2 15.50 -10.80 -27.17
N LEU A 3 14.75 -9.70 -27.31
CA LEU A 3 13.78 -9.24 -26.32
C LEU A 3 12.66 -10.26 -26.07
N ASP A 4 12.30 -11.07 -27.05
CA ASP A 4 11.27 -12.10 -26.89
C ASP A 4 11.70 -13.24 -25.95
N GLN A 5 13.01 -13.41 -25.70
CA GLN A 5 13.52 -14.38 -24.74
C GLN A 5 13.34 -13.92 -23.27
N ILE A 6 13.12 -12.62 -23.05
CA ILE A 6 12.92 -12.08 -21.69
C ILE A 6 11.64 -12.62 -21.06
N ALA A 7 10.55 -12.72 -21.83
CA ALA A 7 9.27 -13.21 -21.32
C ALA A 7 9.34 -14.68 -20.82
N PRO A 8 9.83 -15.67 -21.60
CA PRO A 8 10.00 -17.04 -21.09
C PRO A 8 11.00 -17.12 -19.94
N PHE A 9 12.11 -16.37 -19.98
CA PHE A 9 13.06 -16.31 -18.88
C PHE A 9 12.42 -15.80 -17.57
N ALA A 10 11.67 -14.71 -17.63
CA ALA A 10 10.99 -14.15 -16.46
C ALA A 10 9.94 -15.12 -15.88
N ARG A 11 9.17 -15.79 -16.74
CA ARG A 11 8.19 -16.81 -16.34
C ARG A 11 8.84 -18.01 -15.66
N GLU A 12 9.99 -18.45 -16.14
CA GLU A 12 10.69 -19.62 -15.59
C GLU A 12 11.40 -19.29 -14.27
N LYS A 13 12.20 -18.23 -14.26
CA LYS A 13 13.10 -17.93 -13.13
C LYS A 13 12.44 -17.11 -12.03
N PHE A 14 11.43 -16.31 -12.35
CA PHE A 14 10.77 -15.36 -11.45
C PHE A 14 9.25 -15.56 -11.39
N ALA A 15 8.77 -16.80 -11.60
CA ALA A 15 7.35 -17.12 -11.62
C ALA A 15 6.56 -16.56 -10.41
N ASN A 16 7.16 -16.58 -9.22
CA ASN A 16 6.52 -16.16 -7.97
C ASN A 16 6.90 -14.73 -7.54
N ASP A 17 7.83 -14.08 -8.24
CA ASP A 17 8.26 -12.71 -7.95
C ASP A 17 7.59 -11.73 -8.91
N ILE A 18 6.33 -11.38 -8.58
CA ILE A 18 5.54 -10.45 -9.39
C ILE A 18 6.18 -9.07 -9.40
N ASP A 19 6.77 -8.61 -8.30
CA ASP A 19 7.38 -7.28 -8.20
C ASP A 19 8.55 -7.15 -9.15
N PHE A 20 9.41 -8.18 -9.20
CA PHE A 20 10.50 -8.23 -10.17
C PHE A 20 9.98 -8.26 -11.61
N GLN A 21 8.96 -9.07 -11.92
CA GLN A 21 8.38 -9.14 -13.26
C GLN A 21 7.81 -7.79 -13.70
N VAL A 22 7.10 -7.08 -12.83
CA VAL A 22 6.57 -5.73 -13.09
C VAL A 22 7.70 -4.74 -13.38
N ALA A 23 8.73 -4.71 -12.55
CA ALA A 23 9.88 -3.82 -12.72
C ALA A 23 10.67 -4.12 -13.99
N LEU A 24 10.93 -5.41 -14.29
CA LEU A 24 11.61 -5.84 -15.49
C LEU A 24 10.84 -5.46 -16.75
N PHE A 25 9.51 -5.69 -16.76
CA PHE A 25 8.67 -5.35 -17.90
C PHE A 25 8.62 -3.84 -18.13
N ALA A 26 8.49 -3.02 -17.07
CA ALA A 26 8.52 -1.57 -17.18
C ALA A 26 9.83 -1.08 -17.83
N SER A 27 10.97 -1.70 -17.47
CA SER A 27 12.27 -1.39 -18.07
C SER A 27 12.34 -1.80 -19.54
N VAL A 28 11.79 -2.96 -19.91
CA VAL A 28 11.71 -3.42 -21.30
C VAL A 28 10.82 -2.50 -22.14
N GLU A 29 9.65 -2.16 -21.62
CA GLU A 29 8.71 -1.26 -22.28
C GLU A 29 9.32 0.12 -22.53
N GLN A 30 10.00 0.68 -21.52
CA GLN A 30 10.71 1.95 -21.67
C GLN A 30 11.81 1.86 -22.73
N GLY A 31 12.63 0.80 -22.73
CA GLY A 31 13.69 0.59 -23.72
C GLY A 31 13.15 0.45 -25.14
N VAL A 32 12.07 -0.31 -25.32
CA VAL A 32 11.40 -0.45 -26.64
C VAL A 32 10.83 0.90 -27.10
N GLY A 33 10.18 1.64 -26.18
CA GLY A 33 9.64 2.97 -26.49
C GLY A 33 10.69 3.99 -26.93
N GLN A 34 11.90 3.96 -26.35
CA GLN A 34 13.03 4.82 -26.74
C GLN A 34 13.50 4.56 -28.19
N THR A 35 13.32 3.37 -28.70
CA THR A 35 13.66 3.03 -30.09
C THR A 35 12.54 3.33 -31.09
N GLY A 36 11.38 3.78 -30.61
CA GLY A 36 10.17 3.97 -31.42
C GLY A 36 9.54 2.65 -31.90
N ALA A 37 10.01 1.50 -31.39
CA ALA A 37 9.45 0.19 -31.72
C ALA A 37 8.17 -0.09 -30.92
N LYS A 38 7.42 -1.12 -31.36
CA LYS A 38 6.26 -1.64 -30.61
C LYS A 38 6.65 -2.91 -29.88
N LEU A 39 6.01 -3.16 -28.74
CA LEU A 39 6.12 -4.43 -28.04
C LEU A 39 5.63 -5.57 -28.94
N SER A 40 6.36 -6.70 -28.91
CA SER A 40 5.93 -7.91 -29.60
C SER A 40 4.70 -8.54 -28.91
N ALA A 41 3.98 -9.40 -29.61
CA ALA A 41 2.84 -10.13 -29.04
C ALA A 41 3.25 -10.92 -27.77
N SER A 42 4.41 -11.58 -27.79
CA SER A 42 4.94 -12.32 -26.64
C SER A 42 5.15 -11.45 -25.40
N LEU A 43 5.64 -10.23 -25.58
CA LEU A 43 5.83 -9.27 -24.50
C LEU A 43 4.47 -8.74 -23.98
N VAL A 44 3.52 -8.45 -24.87
CA VAL A 44 2.16 -8.04 -24.50
C VAL A 44 1.44 -9.14 -23.72
N ASP A 45 1.56 -10.39 -24.13
CA ASP A 45 0.98 -11.56 -23.44
C ASP A 45 1.58 -11.73 -22.04
N TRP A 46 2.90 -11.59 -21.91
CA TRP A 46 3.56 -11.62 -20.61
C TRP A 46 3.11 -10.45 -19.71
N GLY A 47 3.05 -9.23 -20.26
CA GLY A 47 2.53 -8.06 -19.57
C GLY A 47 1.09 -8.27 -19.07
N THR A 48 0.23 -8.84 -19.91
CA THR A 48 -1.15 -9.16 -19.56
C THR A 48 -1.23 -10.18 -18.41
N GLU A 49 -0.40 -11.22 -18.45
CA GLU A 49 -0.38 -12.27 -17.43
C GLU A 49 -0.01 -11.73 -16.05
N PHE A 50 1.12 -11.04 -15.91
CA PHE A 50 1.50 -10.53 -14.58
C PHE A 50 0.63 -9.37 -14.12
N CYS A 51 0.15 -8.48 -15.02
CA CYS A 51 -0.82 -7.45 -14.65
C CYS A 51 -2.11 -8.08 -14.12
N ARG A 52 -2.65 -9.10 -14.77
CA ARG A 52 -3.83 -9.83 -14.27
C ARG A 52 -3.57 -10.40 -12.88
N ARG A 53 -2.42 -11.04 -12.64
CA ARG A 53 -2.06 -11.59 -11.33
C ARG A 53 -1.91 -10.51 -10.26
N ALA A 54 -1.24 -9.40 -10.58
CA ALA A 54 -1.05 -8.28 -9.67
C ALA A 54 -2.38 -7.61 -9.29
N LEU A 55 -3.25 -7.38 -10.28
CA LEU A 55 -4.54 -6.72 -10.08
C LEU A 55 -5.59 -7.63 -9.44
N SER A 56 -5.49 -8.96 -9.58
CA SER A 56 -6.40 -9.92 -8.93
C SER A 56 -6.00 -10.22 -7.48
N ALA A 57 -4.84 -9.74 -7.01
CA ALA A 57 -4.42 -9.94 -5.63
C ALA A 57 -5.28 -9.08 -4.70
N SER A 58 -5.97 -9.73 -3.76
CA SER A 58 -6.73 -9.01 -2.73
C SER A 58 -5.79 -8.48 -1.65
N PRO A 59 -6.05 -7.29 -1.09
CA PRO A 59 -5.36 -6.82 0.11
C PRO A 59 -5.50 -7.84 1.23
N ASP A 60 -4.44 -7.98 2.05
CA ASP A 60 -4.53 -8.82 3.24
C ASP A 60 -5.54 -8.18 4.20
N ALA A 61 -6.67 -8.87 4.35
CA ALA A 61 -7.74 -8.38 5.20
C ALA A 61 -7.37 -8.41 6.71
N ALA A 62 -6.19 -8.92 7.09
CA ALA A 62 -5.70 -8.90 8.46
C ALA A 62 -5.04 -7.55 8.85
N TRP A 63 -4.61 -6.75 7.85
CA TRP A 63 -3.98 -5.46 8.08
C TRP A 63 -4.45 -4.44 7.03
N TRP A 64 -4.83 -3.24 7.47
CA TRP A 64 -5.20 -2.15 6.56
C TRP A 64 -4.58 -0.83 7.00
N ASN A 65 -4.22 -0.01 6.03
CA ASN A 65 -3.71 1.34 6.25
C ASN A 65 -4.84 2.36 6.07
N THR A 66 -4.82 3.38 6.91
CA THR A 66 -5.65 4.58 6.75
C THR A 66 -4.69 5.76 6.60
N PRO A 67 -4.72 6.50 5.50
CA PRO A 67 -3.97 7.75 5.37
C PRO A 67 -4.33 8.72 6.50
N LEU A 68 -3.38 9.52 6.95
CA LEU A 68 -3.67 10.57 7.92
C LEU A 68 -4.44 11.71 7.25
N GLU A 69 -5.35 12.30 8.00
CA GLU A 69 -6.08 13.48 7.55
C GLU A 69 -5.11 14.64 7.27
N GLY A 70 -5.23 15.27 6.11
CA GLY A 70 -4.36 16.38 5.70
C GLY A 70 -2.96 15.97 5.26
N ALA A 71 -2.65 14.67 5.13
CA ALA A 71 -1.37 14.24 4.58
C ALA A 71 -1.16 14.79 3.17
N ALA A 72 0.01 15.39 2.94
CA ALA A 72 0.37 15.93 1.62
C ALA A 72 0.58 14.82 0.58
N ASP A 73 0.95 13.64 1.04
CA ASP A 73 1.12 12.43 0.25
C ASP A 73 0.35 11.29 0.93
N ALA A 74 -0.67 10.78 0.27
CA ALA A 74 -1.56 9.75 0.79
C ALA A 74 -1.09 8.32 0.46
N ARG A 75 0.08 8.15 -0.16
CA ARG A 75 0.64 6.84 -0.46
C ARG A 75 0.86 6.04 0.83
N ASN A 76 0.65 4.74 0.73
CA ASN A 76 0.81 3.83 1.85
C ASN A 76 2.29 3.64 2.21
N PRO A 77 2.75 3.98 3.43
CA PRO A 77 4.16 3.91 3.81
C PRO A 77 4.66 2.48 4.11
N TRP A 78 3.76 1.53 4.38
CA TRP A 78 4.09 0.26 5.02
C TRP A 78 4.66 -0.76 4.05
N ALA A 79 5.95 -1.02 4.17
CA ALA A 79 6.69 -2.03 3.41
C ALA A 79 7.51 -2.92 4.34
N PHE A 80 7.93 -4.10 3.86
CA PHE A 80 8.83 -4.94 4.65
C PHE A 80 10.28 -4.50 4.55
N GLN A 81 10.96 -4.52 5.70
CA GLN A 81 12.38 -4.22 5.79
C GLN A 81 13.10 -5.21 6.70
N PRO A 82 14.24 -5.82 6.28
CA PRO A 82 15.09 -6.59 7.16
C PRO A 82 15.83 -5.66 8.12
N ARG A 83 15.65 -5.85 9.44
CA ARG A 83 16.32 -5.08 10.49
C ARG A 83 17.06 -6.00 11.46
N GLY A 84 18.17 -5.52 12.03
CA GLY A 84 18.81 -6.15 13.18
C GLY A 84 17.94 -5.95 14.43
N CYS A 85 17.93 -6.96 15.30
CA CYS A 85 17.23 -6.91 16.59
C CYS A 85 18.26 -6.96 17.72
N ALA A 86 17.91 -6.45 18.89
CA ALA A 86 18.81 -6.38 20.07
C ALA A 86 19.29 -7.75 20.56
N ASP A 87 18.62 -8.85 20.17
CA ASP A 87 19.05 -10.22 20.42
C ASP A 87 20.09 -10.75 19.42
N GLY A 88 20.61 -9.91 18.53
CA GLY A 88 21.57 -10.24 17.50
C GLY A 88 20.98 -10.90 16.25
N GLN A 89 19.70 -11.19 16.21
CA GLN A 89 19.04 -11.76 15.03
C GLN A 89 18.62 -10.67 14.03
N ARG A 90 18.45 -11.06 12.77
CA ARG A 90 17.80 -10.23 11.76
C ARG A 90 16.36 -10.70 11.57
N ALA A 91 15.45 -9.76 11.46
CA ALA A 91 14.04 -10.05 11.23
C ALA A 91 13.48 -9.16 10.12
N ARG A 92 12.49 -9.68 9.39
CA ARG A 92 11.68 -8.92 8.45
C ARG A 92 10.59 -8.20 9.24
N LEU A 93 10.73 -6.89 9.43
CA LEU A 93 9.79 -6.05 10.14
C LEU A 93 8.93 -5.26 9.15
N LEU A 94 7.70 -4.96 9.54
CA LEU A 94 6.82 -4.05 8.81
C LEU A 94 7.20 -2.63 9.18
N SER A 95 7.59 -1.81 8.19
CA SER A 95 8.25 -0.53 8.37
C SER A 95 7.63 0.55 7.49
N SER A 96 7.57 1.78 7.98
CA SER A 96 7.18 2.96 7.22
C SER A 96 8.34 3.63 6.47
N HIS A 97 9.59 3.20 6.71
CA HIS A 97 10.79 3.82 6.15
C HIS A 97 11.05 3.55 4.65
N PRO A 98 10.87 2.31 4.11
CA PRO A 98 11.44 1.95 2.80
C PRO A 98 10.92 2.75 1.62
N LEU A 99 9.73 3.34 1.74
CA LEU A 99 9.07 4.09 0.68
C LEU A 99 9.25 5.60 0.79
N GLY A 100 9.93 6.05 1.86
CA GLY A 100 10.26 7.44 2.14
C GLY A 100 9.71 7.91 3.48
N GLU A 101 10.52 8.61 4.26
CA GLU A 101 10.17 9.06 5.62
C GLU A 101 9.08 10.15 5.66
N ARG A 102 8.77 10.79 4.55
CA ARG A 102 7.68 11.77 4.45
C ARG A 102 6.28 11.13 4.37
N LEU A 103 6.21 9.85 4.08
CA LEU A 103 4.94 9.14 3.97
C LEU A 103 4.39 8.85 5.37
N THR A 104 3.11 9.09 5.55
CA THR A 104 2.43 8.92 6.83
C THR A 104 1.22 8.00 6.71
N GLY A 105 0.83 7.37 7.82
CA GLY A 105 -0.34 6.49 7.81
C GLY A 105 -0.55 5.78 9.13
N THR A 106 -1.77 5.30 9.34
CA THR A 106 -2.13 4.46 10.48
C THR A 106 -2.47 3.06 9.98
N LEU A 107 -1.68 2.09 10.40
CA LEU A 107 -1.87 0.69 10.12
C LEU A 107 -2.56 -0.01 11.28
N ARG A 108 -3.61 -0.78 10.98
CA ARG A 108 -4.35 -1.55 11.98
C ARG A 108 -4.41 -3.02 11.63
N SER A 109 -4.30 -3.88 12.67
CA SER A 109 -4.57 -5.31 12.53
C SER A 109 -6.05 -5.62 12.72
N ARG A 110 -6.47 -6.82 12.30
CA ARG A 110 -7.72 -7.40 12.80
C ARG A 110 -7.65 -7.62 14.31
N PRO A 111 -8.80 -7.63 15.00
CA PRO A 111 -8.87 -8.05 16.39
C PRO A 111 -8.37 -9.47 16.60
N PHE A 112 -7.71 -9.70 17.74
CA PHE A 112 -7.23 -11.01 18.18
C PHE A 112 -7.42 -11.13 19.70
N ALA A 113 -7.47 -12.36 20.21
CA ALA A 113 -7.55 -12.62 21.65
C ALA A 113 -6.24 -12.22 22.34
N LEU A 114 -6.32 -11.36 23.35
CA LEU A 114 -5.16 -10.83 24.05
C LEU A 114 -4.54 -11.90 24.95
N PRO A 115 -3.21 -12.15 24.86
CA PRO A 115 -2.48 -12.98 25.81
C PRO A 115 -2.27 -12.21 27.12
N ALA A 116 -1.91 -12.91 28.20
CA ALA A 116 -1.52 -12.24 29.46
C ALA A 116 -0.25 -11.38 29.31
N GLN A 117 0.62 -11.70 28.36
CA GLN A 117 1.81 -10.93 28.01
C GLN A 117 1.99 -10.96 26.49
N LEU A 118 2.31 -9.82 25.90
CA LEU A 118 2.68 -9.71 24.50
C LEU A 118 4.03 -9.02 24.38
N SER A 119 4.95 -9.59 23.63
CA SER A 119 6.19 -8.92 23.26
C SER A 119 6.35 -8.83 21.75
N PHE A 120 7.11 -7.84 21.30
CA PHE A 120 7.45 -7.62 19.89
C PHE A 120 8.73 -6.79 19.80
N TYR A 121 9.30 -6.69 18.59
CA TYR A 121 10.44 -5.83 18.35
C TYR A 121 10.01 -4.55 17.65
N LEU A 122 10.55 -3.40 18.10
CA LEU A 122 10.28 -2.06 17.60
C LEU A 122 11.61 -1.34 17.33
N ALA A 123 11.75 -0.76 16.14
CA ALA A 123 12.84 0.13 15.76
C ALA A 123 12.27 1.47 15.26
N GLY A 124 13.15 2.45 15.09
CA GLY A 124 12.81 3.72 14.48
C GLY A 124 12.95 4.92 15.39
N HIS A 125 12.37 6.02 14.95
CA HIS A 125 12.55 7.33 15.56
C HIS A 125 11.23 8.06 15.72
N HIS A 126 11.17 8.94 16.71
CA HIS A 126 10.09 9.89 16.95
C HIS A 126 10.66 11.30 17.13
N GLY A 127 11.38 11.75 16.09
CA GLY A 127 12.11 13.01 16.01
C GLY A 127 13.62 12.83 16.05
N GLU A 128 14.34 13.91 15.75
CA GLU A 128 15.80 13.95 15.74
C GLU A 128 16.40 13.53 17.10
N PRO A 129 17.51 12.76 17.12
CA PRO A 129 18.09 12.23 18.37
C PRO A 129 18.39 13.25 19.44
N GLU A 130 18.83 14.45 19.05
CA GLU A 130 19.24 15.53 19.96
C GLU A 130 18.13 16.50 20.35
N ARG A 131 16.93 16.30 19.78
CA ARG A 131 15.76 17.13 20.09
C ARG A 131 14.78 16.40 21.01
N PRO A 132 13.89 17.12 21.72
CA PRO A 132 12.83 16.48 22.51
C PRO A 132 12.00 15.54 21.63
N PRO A 133 11.66 14.33 22.13
CA PRO A 133 10.84 13.40 21.39
C PRO A 133 9.40 13.94 21.23
N HIS A 134 8.75 13.56 20.12
CA HIS A 134 7.33 13.79 19.91
C HIS A 134 6.56 12.46 19.92
N GLN A 135 5.23 12.51 19.99
CA GLN A 135 4.36 11.34 20.09
C GLN A 135 3.63 11.00 18.78
N ARG A 136 4.14 11.48 17.64
CA ARG A 136 3.50 11.26 16.33
C ARG A 136 3.70 9.83 15.81
N ASN A 137 4.87 9.23 16.10
CA ASN A 137 5.19 7.85 15.74
C ASN A 137 4.99 6.95 16.95
N VAL A 138 4.06 5.99 16.86
CA VAL A 138 3.66 5.17 18.02
C VAL A 138 3.05 3.84 17.59
N VAL A 139 3.28 2.80 18.39
CA VAL A 139 2.56 1.52 18.29
C VAL A 139 1.66 1.40 19.51
N ARG A 140 0.38 1.11 19.29
CA ARG A 140 -0.64 0.94 20.33
C ARG A 140 -1.31 -0.42 20.24
N LEU A 141 -1.72 -0.91 21.38
CA LEU A 141 -2.71 -1.96 21.51
C LEU A 141 -4.03 -1.32 21.94
N ARG A 142 -5.10 -1.58 21.21
CA ARG A 142 -6.43 -1.04 21.55
C ARG A 142 -7.43 -2.14 21.84
N ALA A 143 -8.35 -1.87 22.74
CA ALA A 143 -9.53 -2.72 22.96
C ALA A 143 -10.43 -2.71 21.72
N ALA A 144 -10.92 -3.88 21.28
CA ALA A 144 -11.70 -3.98 20.05
C ALA A 144 -13.13 -3.40 20.19
N ASP A 145 -13.69 -3.42 21.39
CA ASP A 145 -15.04 -2.95 21.72
C ASP A 145 -15.15 -1.43 21.88
N SER A 146 -14.15 -0.83 22.55
CA SER A 146 -14.17 0.58 22.95
C SER A 146 -13.16 1.46 22.19
N GLY A 147 -12.17 0.84 21.53
CA GLY A 147 -11.03 1.55 20.94
C GLY A 147 -10.08 2.15 21.99
N ALA A 148 -10.28 1.86 23.28
CA ALA A 148 -9.42 2.36 24.35
C ALA A 148 -7.99 1.85 24.19
N VAL A 149 -7.01 2.72 24.51
CA VAL A 149 -5.59 2.33 24.50
C VAL A 149 -5.30 1.47 25.73
N LEU A 150 -4.88 0.23 25.52
CA LEU A 150 -4.50 -0.70 26.59
C LEU A 150 -3.00 -0.67 26.88
N ALA A 151 -2.19 -0.43 25.83
CA ALA A 151 -0.75 -0.27 25.92
C ALA A 151 -0.23 0.57 24.75
N GLU A 152 0.89 1.25 24.95
CA GLU A 152 1.57 1.98 23.87
C GLU A 152 3.09 1.87 23.99
N ALA A 153 3.79 2.00 22.86
CA ALA A 153 5.24 2.05 22.77
C ALA A 153 5.67 3.03 21.68
N PHE A 154 6.66 3.84 22.00
CA PHE A 154 7.27 4.77 21.06
C PHE A 154 8.56 4.15 20.47
N PRO A 155 8.92 4.48 19.21
CA PRO A 155 10.19 4.04 18.63
C PRO A 155 11.38 4.39 19.54
N PRO A 156 12.36 3.49 19.71
CA PRO A 156 13.43 3.65 20.70
C PRO A 156 14.52 4.65 20.29
N ARG A 157 14.37 5.38 19.17
CA ARG A 157 15.40 6.20 18.53
C ARG A 157 16.64 5.38 18.17
N ASN A 158 16.40 4.19 17.65
CA ASN A 158 17.43 3.23 17.32
C ASN A 158 17.05 2.47 16.05
N ASP A 159 18.04 2.28 15.17
CA ASP A 159 17.88 1.48 13.95
C ASP A 159 17.85 -0.02 14.23
N VAL A 160 18.41 -0.45 15.36
CA VAL A 160 18.32 -1.82 15.87
C VAL A 160 17.06 -1.97 16.69
N ALA A 161 16.21 -2.91 16.29
CA ALA A 161 14.90 -3.11 16.93
C ALA A 161 15.07 -3.61 18.37
N GLN A 162 14.46 -2.90 19.30
CA GLN A 162 14.44 -3.21 20.72
C GLN A 162 13.22 -4.04 21.07
N ARG A 163 13.36 -4.94 22.04
CA ARG A 163 12.24 -5.76 22.52
C ARG A 163 11.33 -4.95 23.41
N ILE A 164 10.06 -4.86 23.06
CA ILE A 164 8.99 -4.28 23.85
C ILE A 164 8.21 -5.41 24.52
N ILE A 165 7.84 -5.25 25.78
CA ILE A 165 7.05 -6.24 26.54
C ILE A 165 5.89 -5.51 27.19
N TRP A 166 4.66 -5.96 26.88
CA TRP A 166 3.43 -5.47 27.51
C TRP A 166 2.84 -6.52 28.46
N ASN A 167 2.62 -6.15 29.70
CA ASN A 167 1.82 -6.94 30.64
C ASN A 167 0.34 -6.65 30.41
N LEU A 168 -0.39 -7.65 29.94
CA LEU A 168 -1.80 -7.55 29.57
C LEU A 168 -2.68 -8.47 30.43
N ALA A 169 -2.18 -8.92 31.59
CA ALA A 169 -2.88 -9.87 32.46
C ALA A 169 -4.32 -9.42 32.82
N ALA A 170 -4.53 -8.11 33.01
CA ALA A 170 -5.85 -7.53 33.30
C ALA A 170 -6.83 -7.61 32.11
N HIS A 171 -6.34 -7.84 30.89
CA HIS A 171 -7.12 -7.88 29.65
C HIS A 171 -7.04 -9.23 28.95
N ALA A 172 -6.39 -10.23 29.56
CA ALA A 172 -6.20 -11.55 28.97
C ALA A 172 -7.54 -12.18 28.55
N GLY A 173 -7.60 -12.71 27.33
CA GLY A 173 -8.80 -13.32 26.75
C GLY A 173 -9.82 -12.34 26.13
N THR A 174 -9.71 -11.02 26.36
CA THR A 174 -10.51 -10.04 25.63
C THR A 174 -9.99 -9.82 24.21
N GLN A 175 -10.76 -9.15 23.37
CA GLN A 175 -10.36 -8.82 21.99
C GLN A 175 -9.66 -7.46 21.92
N GLY A 176 -8.53 -7.41 21.26
CA GLY A 176 -7.80 -6.17 20.99
C GLY A 176 -7.20 -6.19 19.59
N TYR A 177 -6.71 -5.05 19.13
CA TYR A 177 -6.02 -4.90 17.83
C TYR A 177 -4.78 -4.01 17.95
N MET A 178 -3.79 -4.31 17.12
CA MET A 178 -2.60 -3.46 16.98
C MET A 178 -2.92 -2.25 16.11
N GLU A 179 -2.42 -1.08 16.51
CA GLU A 179 -2.44 0.15 15.73
C GLU A 179 -1.02 0.73 15.72
N ALA A 180 -0.42 0.87 14.53
CA ALA A 180 0.86 1.54 14.35
C ALA A 180 0.63 2.83 13.55
N THR A 181 1.00 3.96 14.12
CA THR A 181 0.88 5.27 13.47
C THR A 181 2.26 5.82 13.18
N ASP A 182 2.52 6.10 11.91
CA ASP A 182 3.56 7.02 11.48
C ASP A 182 2.90 8.35 11.13
N GLY A 183 3.07 9.33 12.01
CA GLY A 183 2.44 10.64 11.90
C GLY A 183 3.45 11.77 11.67
N ASP A 184 4.71 11.45 11.41
CA ASP A 184 5.75 12.44 11.19
C ASP A 184 6.18 12.48 9.71
N ALA A 185 5.89 13.56 9.03
CA ALA A 185 6.25 13.81 7.62
C ALA A 185 7.62 14.50 7.45
N ALA A 186 8.52 14.41 8.43
CA ALA A 186 9.87 14.95 8.31
C ALA A 186 10.73 14.15 7.33
N ASP A 187 11.82 14.76 6.86
CA ASP A 187 12.74 14.13 5.89
C ASP A 187 13.68 13.10 6.51
N ALA A 188 13.84 13.13 7.84
CA ALA A 188 14.73 12.25 8.56
C ALA A 188 14.23 12.02 10.00
N TRP A 189 14.56 10.84 10.56
CA TRP A 189 14.20 10.45 11.92
C TRP A 189 12.68 10.34 12.16
N ALA A 190 11.95 10.04 11.09
CA ALA A 190 10.50 10.09 11.01
C ALA A 190 9.91 8.75 10.54
N TRP A 191 10.26 7.63 11.20
CA TRP A 191 9.79 6.30 10.81
C TRP A 191 9.74 5.35 11.99
N LEU A 192 9.00 4.25 11.82
CA LEU A 192 9.01 3.12 12.73
C LEU A 192 8.96 1.77 11.98
N ALA A 193 9.44 0.70 12.65
CA ALA A 193 9.35 -0.67 12.15
C ALA A 193 9.08 -1.63 13.30
N PHE A 194 8.16 -2.58 13.11
CA PHE A 194 7.76 -3.50 14.15
C PHE A 194 7.47 -4.91 13.63
N GLY A 195 7.49 -5.91 14.52
CA GLY A 195 7.20 -7.31 14.19
C GLY A 195 7.74 -8.29 15.21
N ARG A 196 7.80 -9.59 14.87
CA ARG A 196 8.24 -10.68 15.76
C ARG A 196 7.44 -10.72 17.05
N PHE A 197 6.13 -10.89 16.92
CA PHE A 197 5.22 -11.00 18.06
C PHE A 197 5.37 -12.33 18.79
N GLU A 198 5.45 -12.29 20.13
CA GLU A 198 5.49 -13.43 21.02
C GLU A 198 4.48 -13.23 22.18
N PRO A 199 3.52 -14.16 22.35
CA PRO A 199 3.22 -15.30 21.49
C PRO A 199 2.74 -14.85 20.09
N ALA A 200 2.77 -15.75 19.10
CA ALA A 200 2.43 -15.47 17.70
C ALA A 200 0.90 -15.34 17.48
N VAL A 201 0.26 -14.47 18.26
CA VAL A 201 -1.19 -14.19 18.18
C VAL A 201 -1.54 -13.18 17.10
N VAL A 202 -0.54 -12.48 16.58
CA VAL A 202 -0.64 -11.52 15.46
C VAL A 202 0.31 -11.97 14.37
N SER A 203 -0.23 -12.27 13.20
CA SER A 203 0.58 -12.58 12.01
C SER A 203 0.77 -11.33 11.16
N LEU A 204 1.99 -11.08 10.72
CA LEU A 204 2.25 -10.06 9.69
C LEU A 204 1.70 -10.54 8.33
N PRO A 205 1.30 -9.62 7.42
CA PRO A 205 0.81 -9.98 6.11
C PRO A 205 1.91 -10.67 5.27
N ALA A 206 1.54 -11.51 4.31
CA ALA A 206 2.49 -12.12 3.39
C ALA A 206 3.17 -11.07 2.49
N VAL A 207 2.40 -10.07 2.04
CA VAL A 207 2.84 -8.89 1.29
C VAL A 207 2.48 -7.66 2.09
N ALA A 208 3.42 -6.74 2.28
CA ALA A 208 3.15 -5.51 3.01
C ALA A 208 2.10 -4.66 2.27
N PRO A 209 1.20 -3.95 2.98
CA PRO A 209 0.13 -3.18 2.35
C PRO A 209 0.62 -2.13 1.35
N GLY A 210 1.72 -1.42 1.63
CA GLY A 210 2.30 -0.45 0.70
C GLY A 210 2.96 -1.10 -0.52
N ASP A 211 3.58 -2.28 -0.36
CA ASP A 211 4.11 -3.06 -1.49
C ASP A 211 2.97 -3.53 -2.41
N MET A 212 1.87 -4.00 -1.81
CA MET A 212 0.67 -4.39 -2.55
C MET A 212 0.07 -3.21 -3.31
N ALA A 213 -0.10 -2.07 -2.64
CA ALA A 213 -0.63 -0.84 -3.24
C ALA A 213 0.19 -0.39 -4.45
N ARG A 214 1.53 -0.33 -4.33
CA ARG A 214 2.44 0.03 -5.43
C ARG A 214 2.37 -0.96 -6.59
N ARG A 215 2.36 -2.26 -6.29
CA ARG A 215 2.24 -3.31 -7.31
C ARG A 215 0.97 -3.13 -8.13
N GLN A 216 -0.17 -2.91 -7.47
CA GLN A 216 -1.46 -2.70 -8.11
C GLN A 216 -1.51 -1.39 -8.89
N GLN A 217 -0.97 -0.31 -8.33
CA GLN A 217 -0.85 0.97 -9.01
C GLN A 217 -0.06 0.82 -10.32
N THR A 218 1.15 0.27 -10.27
CA THR A 218 2.00 0.09 -11.46
C THR A 218 1.35 -0.82 -12.49
N ALA A 219 0.71 -1.91 -12.05
CA ALA A 219 0.02 -2.81 -12.97
C ALA A 219 -1.19 -2.14 -13.65
N ALA A 220 -1.95 -1.29 -12.93
CA ALA A 220 -3.05 -0.52 -13.50
C ALA A 220 -2.55 0.52 -14.51
N GLU A 221 -1.49 1.25 -14.19
CA GLU A 221 -0.86 2.22 -15.11
C GLU A 221 -0.36 1.56 -16.40
N LEU A 222 0.31 0.40 -16.29
CA LEU A 222 0.73 -0.40 -17.44
C LEU A 222 -0.47 -0.88 -18.26
N ALA A 223 -1.51 -1.37 -17.59
CA ALA A 223 -2.72 -1.86 -18.24
C ALA A 223 -3.42 -0.76 -19.06
N GLY A 224 -3.55 0.44 -18.52
CA GLY A 224 -4.11 1.59 -19.22
C GLY A 224 -3.23 2.03 -20.40
N ARG A 225 -1.92 2.24 -20.17
CA ARG A 225 -0.98 2.71 -21.17
C ARG A 225 -0.87 1.75 -22.39
N LEU A 226 -0.84 0.45 -22.13
CA LEU A 226 -0.71 -0.58 -23.15
C LEU A 226 -2.04 -1.16 -23.63
N LYS A 227 -3.16 -0.70 -23.07
CA LYS A 227 -4.51 -1.19 -23.35
C LYS A 227 -4.65 -2.71 -23.21
N LEU A 228 -4.09 -3.25 -22.09
CA LEU A 228 -4.11 -4.68 -21.84
C LEU A 228 -5.53 -5.18 -21.52
N PRO A 229 -5.89 -6.44 -21.85
CA PRO A 229 -7.23 -7.00 -21.65
C PRO A 229 -7.43 -7.47 -20.19
N VAL A 230 -7.45 -6.52 -19.25
CA VAL A 230 -7.61 -6.73 -17.80
C VAL A 230 -8.73 -5.85 -17.20
N LEU A 231 -9.73 -5.53 -18.01
CA LEU A 231 -10.80 -4.59 -17.66
C LEU A 231 -11.51 -4.96 -16.34
N ALA A 232 -11.85 -6.23 -16.15
CA ALA A 232 -12.56 -6.68 -14.95
C ALA A 232 -11.77 -6.43 -13.67
N GLN A 233 -10.44 -6.69 -13.67
CA GLN A 233 -9.57 -6.47 -12.53
C GLN A 233 -9.42 -4.97 -12.22
N VAL A 234 -9.27 -4.16 -13.26
CA VAL A 234 -9.18 -2.70 -13.13
C VAL A 234 -10.47 -2.13 -12.55
N GLN A 235 -11.65 -2.60 -13.00
CA GLN A 235 -12.94 -2.21 -12.43
C GLN A 235 -13.05 -2.57 -10.94
N GLU A 236 -12.64 -3.79 -10.57
CA GLU A 236 -12.68 -4.26 -9.19
C GLU A 236 -11.86 -3.34 -8.27
N ILE A 237 -10.61 -3.05 -8.62
CA ILE A 237 -9.74 -2.19 -7.81
C ILE A 237 -10.31 -0.76 -7.74
N ALA A 238 -10.75 -0.17 -8.84
CA ALA A 238 -11.25 1.22 -8.85
C ALA A 238 -12.44 1.43 -7.91
N LEU A 239 -13.29 0.43 -7.74
CA LEU A 239 -14.58 0.57 -7.07
C LEU A 239 -14.59 0.09 -5.62
N ARG A 240 -13.77 -0.85 -5.25
CA ARG A 240 -13.81 -1.48 -3.93
C ARG A 240 -12.99 -0.69 -2.91
N PRO A 241 -13.58 -0.32 -1.73
CA PRO A 241 -12.94 0.54 -0.74
C PRO A 241 -11.79 -0.14 0.03
N GLU A 242 -11.67 -1.46 0.01
CA GLU A 242 -10.61 -2.19 0.66
C GLU A 242 -9.25 -2.05 -0.02
N PHE A 243 -9.21 -1.59 -1.28
CA PHE A 243 -7.97 -1.29 -1.98
C PHE A 243 -7.45 0.10 -1.60
N ASP A 244 -6.14 0.26 -1.70
CA ASP A 244 -5.46 1.51 -1.42
C ASP A 244 -5.91 2.63 -2.37
N ALA A 245 -5.99 3.87 -1.86
CA ALA A 245 -6.51 5.00 -2.60
C ALA A 245 -5.74 5.29 -3.89
N GLU A 246 -4.40 5.15 -3.86
CA GLU A 246 -3.55 5.38 -5.03
C GLU A 246 -3.71 4.27 -6.08
N ALA A 247 -3.80 3.01 -5.65
CA ALA A 247 -4.11 1.90 -6.55
C ALA A 247 -5.47 2.08 -7.21
N ARG A 248 -6.49 2.53 -6.46
CA ARG A 248 -7.83 2.84 -6.97
C ARG A 248 -7.81 3.99 -7.96
N ALA A 249 -7.05 5.06 -7.69
CA ALA A 249 -6.91 6.20 -8.60
C ALA A 249 -6.24 5.78 -9.93
N ALA A 250 -5.18 4.98 -9.87
CA ALA A 250 -4.52 4.44 -11.07
C ALA A 250 -5.45 3.52 -11.86
N ALA A 251 -6.21 2.67 -11.17
CA ALA A 251 -7.21 1.82 -11.80
C ALA A 251 -8.36 2.62 -12.44
N ALA A 252 -8.78 3.74 -11.82
CA ALA A 252 -9.77 4.63 -12.40
C ALA A 252 -9.28 5.25 -13.73
N ARG A 253 -8.03 5.72 -13.78
CA ARG A 253 -7.41 6.21 -15.02
C ARG A 253 -7.30 5.11 -16.08
N ALA A 254 -6.87 3.91 -15.70
CA ALA A 254 -6.82 2.78 -16.62
C ALA A 254 -8.21 2.42 -17.17
N LEU A 255 -9.24 2.43 -16.31
CA LEU A 255 -10.63 2.17 -16.70
C LEU A 255 -11.11 3.20 -17.74
N ALA A 256 -10.80 4.48 -17.54
CA ALA A 256 -11.17 5.55 -18.50
C ALA A 256 -10.56 5.34 -19.89
N VAL A 257 -9.35 4.77 -19.96
CA VAL A 257 -8.69 4.43 -21.23
C VAL A 257 -9.25 3.15 -21.86
N LEU A 258 -9.55 2.13 -21.04
CA LEU A 258 -10.00 0.82 -21.52
C LEU A 258 -11.49 0.81 -21.89
N ASP A 259 -12.32 1.50 -21.11
CA ASP A 259 -13.78 1.60 -21.31
C ASP A 259 -14.31 2.92 -20.71
N ARG A 260 -14.28 3.97 -21.50
CA ARG A 260 -14.63 5.32 -21.08
C ARG A 260 -16.10 5.49 -20.66
N GLU A 261 -17.03 4.74 -21.27
CA GLU A 261 -18.44 4.84 -20.94
C GLU A 261 -18.73 4.20 -19.58
N THR A 262 -18.17 3.01 -19.34
CA THR A 262 -18.22 2.35 -18.05
C THR A 262 -17.52 3.20 -16.98
N ALA A 263 -16.37 3.80 -17.27
CA ALA A 263 -15.67 4.69 -16.34
C ALA A 263 -16.55 5.88 -15.95
N ALA A 264 -17.14 6.59 -16.91
CA ALA A 264 -18.01 7.73 -16.64
C ALA A 264 -19.21 7.34 -15.76
N LYS A 265 -19.84 6.19 -16.01
CA LYS A 265 -20.97 5.71 -15.24
C LYS A 265 -20.62 5.30 -13.82
N MET A 266 -19.50 4.57 -13.64
CA MET A 266 -19.17 3.92 -12.38
C MET A 266 -18.37 4.81 -11.42
N LEU A 267 -17.53 5.72 -11.94
CA LEU A 267 -16.66 6.56 -11.12
C LEU A 267 -17.33 7.84 -10.63
N SER A 268 -18.34 8.35 -11.33
CA SER A 268 -19.01 9.61 -10.99
C SER A 268 -19.57 9.66 -9.55
N PRO A 269 -20.20 8.61 -9.01
CA PRO A 269 -20.66 8.62 -7.61
C PRO A 269 -19.53 8.76 -6.60
N ALA A 270 -18.34 8.20 -6.89
CA ALA A 270 -17.21 8.28 -5.99
C ALA A 270 -16.53 9.66 -6.01
N LEU A 271 -16.58 10.39 -7.12
CA LEU A 271 -16.06 11.76 -7.23
C LEU A 271 -16.75 12.73 -6.25
N THR A 272 -18.07 12.64 -6.13
CA THR A 272 -18.89 13.54 -5.29
C THR A 272 -18.98 13.09 -3.83
N ASN A 273 -18.54 11.87 -3.53
CA ASN A 273 -18.56 11.35 -2.17
C ASN A 273 -17.38 11.91 -1.34
N THR A 274 -17.66 12.89 -0.47
CA THR A 274 -16.67 13.55 0.40
C THR A 274 -16.05 12.63 1.44
N ALA A 275 -16.63 11.45 1.70
CA ALA A 275 -16.04 10.43 2.57
C ALA A 275 -14.86 9.68 1.91
N GLN A 276 -14.70 9.80 0.57
CA GLN A 276 -13.55 9.22 -0.12
C GLN A 276 -12.29 10.07 0.09
N PRO A 277 -11.10 9.46 0.17
CA PRO A 277 -9.83 10.20 0.24
C PRO A 277 -9.68 11.22 -0.89
N MET A 278 -9.13 12.38 -0.59
CA MET A 278 -8.95 13.47 -1.57
C MET A 278 -8.13 12.99 -2.79
N ALA A 279 -7.03 12.26 -2.58
CA ALA A 279 -6.19 11.73 -3.65
C ALA A 279 -6.98 10.85 -4.64
N LEU A 280 -7.87 9.99 -4.12
CA LEU A 280 -8.75 9.19 -4.96
C LEU A 280 -9.73 10.05 -5.74
N ARG A 281 -10.37 11.04 -5.11
CA ARG A 281 -11.32 11.94 -5.78
C ARG A 281 -10.65 12.75 -6.89
N VAL A 282 -9.43 13.23 -6.66
CA VAL A 282 -8.61 13.91 -7.68
C VAL A 282 -8.31 12.97 -8.84
N GLY A 283 -7.80 11.77 -8.58
CA GLY A 283 -7.50 10.78 -9.62
C GLY A 283 -8.73 10.34 -10.42
N ILE A 284 -9.90 10.23 -9.79
CA ILE A 284 -11.17 9.99 -10.48
C ILE A 284 -11.56 11.20 -11.36
N GLY A 285 -11.39 12.43 -10.85
CA GLY A 285 -11.66 13.64 -11.62
C GLY A 285 -10.81 13.72 -12.89
N GLU A 286 -9.51 13.45 -12.78
CA GLU A 286 -8.58 13.35 -13.90
C GLU A 286 -9.03 12.28 -14.90
N ALA A 287 -9.33 11.07 -14.43
CA ALA A 287 -9.80 9.97 -15.25
C ALA A 287 -11.09 10.33 -16.03
N LEU A 288 -12.04 11.00 -15.36
CA LEU A 288 -13.30 11.43 -16.00
C LEU A 288 -13.07 12.52 -17.05
N ILE A 289 -12.14 13.44 -16.85
CA ILE A 289 -11.74 14.45 -17.85
C ILE A 289 -11.16 13.76 -19.08
N GLU A 290 -10.29 12.77 -18.89
CA GLU A 290 -9.64 12.00 -19.97
C GLU A 290 -10.64 11.21 -20.82
N THR A 291 -11.83 10.86 -20.29
CA THR A 291 -12.87 10.19 -21.11
C THR A 291 -13.37 11.05 -22.26
N ASP A 292 -13.23 12.38 -22.19
CA ASP A 292 -13.73 13.37 -23.16
C ASP A 292 -15.28 13.34 -23.33
N LEU A 293 -16.00 12.75 -22.39
CA LEU A 293 -17.46 12.68 -22.43
C LEU A 293 -18.07 13.95 -21.79
N PRO A 294 -19.04 14.65 -22.47
CA PRO A 294 -19.64 15.89 -21.94
C PRO A 294 -20.27 15.73 -20.55
N GLN A 295 -20.93 14.59 -20.30
CA GLN A 295 -21.53 14.30 -18.98
C GLN A 295 -20.49 14.14 -17.89
N ALA A 296 -19.34 13.53 -18.19
CA ALA A 296 -18.25 13.33 -17.21
C ALA A 296 -17.62 14.69 -16.85
N ARG A 297 -17.37 15.54 -17.83
CA ARG A 297 -16.87 16.91 -17.60
C ARG A 297 -17.83 17.74 -16.75
N ALA A 298 -19.14 17.66 -17.02
CA ALA A 298 -20.14 18.36 -16.22
C ALA A 298 -20.12 17.92 -14.75
N GLN A 299 -19.94 16.64 -14.48
CA GLN A 299 -19.86 16.09 -13.11
C GLN A 299 -18.61 16.57 -12.38
N VAL A 300 -17.47 16.63 -13.05
CA VAL A 300 -16.22 17.18 -12.45
C VAL A 300 -16.44 18.64 -12.07
N LEU A 301 -17.03 19.45 -12.94
CA LEU A 301 -17.31 20.86 -12.65
C LEU A 301 -18.28 21.05 -11.46
N VAL A 302 -19.23 20.13 -11.26
CA VAL A 302 -20.12 20.15 -10.09
C VAL A 302 -19.36 19.80 -8.81
N ALA A 303 -18.44 18.83 -8.86
CA ALA A 303 -17.66 18.38 -7.70
C ALA A 303 -16.57 19.38 -7.26
N MET A 304 -16.24 20.37 -8.10
CA MET A 304 -15.29 21.45 -7.81
C MET A 304 -15.94 22.67 -7.14
N LYS A 305 -17.27 22.72 -7.06
CA LYS A 305 -18.03 23.77 -6.35
C LYS A 305 -18.24 23.44 -4.88
#